data_b6b591d38249352f341a9aa46677e84d
#
_entry.id   b6b591d38249352f341a9aa46677e84d
#
_cell.length_a   1.000
_cell.length_b   1.000
_cell.length_c   1.000
_cell.angle_alpha   90.00
_cell.angle_beta   90.00
_cell.angle_gamma   90.00
#
_symmetry.space_group_name_H-M   'P 1'
#
loop_
_entity.id
_entity.type
_entity.pdbx_description
1 polymer ?
#
loop_
_entity_poly.entity_id
_entity_poly.type
_entity_poly.pdbx_seq_one_letter_code
_entity_poly.pdbx_strand_id
1 'polypeptide(L)'
;MNKVSKDDAFEITDSTDWLETPLRSLAGVDSALRCQVCKDFYTTPMITSCSHTFCSLCIRRCLNNDGKCPACRTQDQELKLRFNGAMQDLVEAFTKARPEVLELARRPAEVPGSPSSKRDREQAELEDEDAPRKRTRSAGT
;
A
#
# COMPACT_ATOMS: atom_id res chain seq x y z
N MET A 1 -22.25 -15.45 -13.79
CA MET A 1 -20.87 -15.51 -14.16
C MET A 1 -20.44 -14.42 -15.11
N ASN A 2 -21.24 -14.15 -16.08
CA ASN A 2 -20.86 -13.12 -17.04
C ASN A 2 -20.80 -11.76 -16.37
N LYS A 3 -21.58 -11.54 -15.36
CA LYS A 3 -21.55 -10.25 -14.71
C LYS A 3 -20.26 -10.01 -13.97
N VAL A 4 -19.66 -11.08 -13.50
CA VAL A 4 -18.41 -10.92 -12.79
C VAL A 4 -17.33 -10.41 -13.73
N SER A 5 -17.24 -11.00 -14.88
CA SER A 5 -16.19 -10.63 -15.80
C SER A 5 -16.35 -9.20 -16.29
N LYS A 6 -17.56 -8.79 -16.55
CA LYS A 6 -17.70 -7.44 -17.05
C LYS A 6 -17.48 -6.41 -15.96
N ASP A 7 -17.82 -6.76 -14.74
CA ASP A 7 -17.54 -5.85 -13.66
C ASP A 7 -16.05 -5.64 -13.49
N ASP A 8 -15.32 -6.72 -13.55
CA ASP A 8 -13.88 -6.61 -13.42
C ASP A 8 -13.28 -5.79 -14.54
N ALA A 9 -13.81 -5.96 -15.73
CA ALA A 9 -13.24 -5.28 -16.87
C ALA A 9 -13.38 -3.77 -16.75
N PHE A 10 -14.43 -3.32 -16.14
CA PHE A 10 -14.69 -1.89 -16.11
C PHE A 10 -14.27 -1.21 -14.84
N GLU A 11 -13.90 -1.97 -13.86
CA GLU A 11 -13.57 -1.35 -12.60
C GLU A 11 -12.22 -0.68 -12.68
N ILE A 12 -12.22 0.61 -12.55
CA ILE A 12 -11.00 1.39 -12.55
C ILE A 12 -10.66 1.71 -11.11
N THR A 13 -9.47 1.30 -10.68
CA THR A 13 -9.04 1.52 -9.32
C THR A 13 -8.03 2.64 -9.26
N ASP A 14 -7.98 3.32 -8.13
CA ASP A 14 -7.05 4.42 -7.92
C ASP A 14 -6.66 4.45 -6.46
N SER A 15 -5.47 4.94 -6.20
CA SER A 15 -5.01 5.01 -4.82
C SER A 15 -5.86 5.96 -3.98
N THR A 16 -6.54 6.90 -4.62
CA THR A 16 -7.40 7.82 -3.89
C THR A 16 -8.67 7.15 -3.39
N ASP A 17 -8.93 5.92 -3.80
CA ASP A 17 -10.11 5.21 -3.30
C ASP A 17 -10.12 5.12 -1.78
N TRP A 18 -8.96 5.15 -1.15
CA TRP A 18 -8.86 5.00 0.29
C TRP A 18 -9.10 6.30 1.05
N LEU A 19 -9.08 7.44 0.37
CA LEU A 19 -9.09 8.72 1.06
C LEU A 19 -10.39 9.02 1.77
N GLU A 20 -11.48 8.42 1.32
CA GLU A 20 -12.77 8.63 1.94
C GLU A 20 -13.12 7.53 2.92
N THR A 21 -12.14 6.76 3.35
CA THR A 21 -12.35 5.68 4.29
C THR A 21 -11.51 5.93 5.54
N PRO A 22 -11.80 5.18 6.63
CA PRO A 22 -10.95 5.29 7.82
C PRO A 22 -9.51 4.82 7.59
N LEU A 23 -9.25 4.12 6.49
CA LEU A 23 -7.92 3.60 6.20
C LEU A 23 -7.21 4.46 5.16
N ARG A 24 -7.25 5.78 5.37
CA ARG A 24 -6.67 6.71 4.41
C ARG A 24 -5.19 6.45 4.17
N SER A 25 -4.49 5.98 5.17
CA SER A 25 -3.05 5.75 5.02
C SER A 25 -2.74 4.65 4.01
N LEU A 26 -3.71 3.82 3.67
CA LEU A 26 -3.49 2.81 2.64
C LEU A 26 -3.37 3.42 1.26
N ALA A 27 -3.75 4.68 1.09
CA ALA A 27 -3.53 5.34 -0.19
C ALA A 27 -2.05 5.39 -0.53
N GLY A 28 -1.20 5.58 0.46
CA GLY A 28 0.24 5.57 0.24
C GLY A 28 0.75 4.21 -0.18
N VAL A 29 0.25 3.15 0.46
CA VAL A 29 0.64 1.81 0.08
C VAL A 29 0.18 1.50 -1.33
N ASP A 30 -1.07 1.80 -1.62
CA ASP A 30 -1.64 1.57 -2.94
C ASP A 30 -0.82 2.28 -4.01
N SER A 31 -0.50 3.54 -3.76
CA SER A 31 0.25 4.33 -4.72
C SER A 31 1.66 3.78 -4.91
N ALA A 32 2.29 3.31 -3.84
CA ALA A 32 3.64 2.78 -3.92
C ALA A 32 3.71 1.49 -4.73
N LEU A 33 2.60 0.80 -4.89
CA LEU A 33 2.56 -0.44 -5.64
C LEU A 33 2.17 -0.24 -7.09
N ARG A 34 2.12 1.00 -7.55
CA ARG A 34 1.74 1.30 -8.92
C ARG A 34 2.90 1.89 -9.70
N CYS A 35 2.96 1.52 -10.96
CA CYS A 35 3.98 2.00 -11.87
C CYS A 35 3.77 3.48 -12.16
N GLN A 36 4.84 4.26 -12.14
CA GLN A 36 4.75 5.69 -12.40
C GLN A 36 4.40 6.00 -13.85
N VAL A 37 4.69 5.07 -14.74
CA VAL A 37 4.47 5.31 -16.16
C VAL A 37 3.02 5.04 -16.55
N CYS A 38 2.50 3.86 -16.21
CA CYS A 38 1.15 3.51 -16.60
C CYS A 38 0.12 3.75 -15.51
N LYS A 39 0.56 4.09 -14.30
CA LYS A 39 -0.33 4.40 -13.18
C LYS A 39 -1.15 3.22 -12.72
N ASP A 40 -0.81 2.03 -13.15
CA ASP A 40 -1.50 0.81 -12.76
C ASP A 40 -0.59 -0.01 -11.88
N PHE A 41 -1.17 -1.00 -11.20
CA PHE A 41 -0.34 -1.88 -10.39
C PHE A 41 0.73 -2.52 -11.25
N TYR A 42 1.90 -2.74 -10.63
CA TYR A 42 3.03 -3.29 -11.38
C TYR A 42 2.66 -4.61 -12.03
N THR A 43 3.01 -4.75 -13.30
CA THR A 43 2.92 -5.99 -14.04
C THR A 43 4.34 -6.40 -14.41
N THR A 44 4.79 -7.54 -13.91
CA THR A 44 6.16 -7.99 -14.13
C THR A 44 7.13 -6.86 -13.79
N PRO A 45 7.20 -6.48 -12.51
CA PRO A 45 8.03 -5.33 -12.13
C PRO A 45 9.50 -5.60 -12.34
N MET A 46 10.18 -4.64 -12.96
CA MET A 46 11.60 -4.71 -13.22
C MET A 46 12.30 -3.55 -12.52
N ILE A 47 13.45 -3.84 -11.95
CA ILE A 47 14.22 -2.83 -11.23
C ILE A 47 15.40 -2.40 -12.07
N THR A 48 15.62 -1.09 -12.11
CA THR A 48 16.71 -0.50 -12.89
C THR A 48 18.00 -0.50 -12.08
N SER A 49 19.10 -0.17 -12.74
CA SER A 49 20.36 -0.03 -12.05
C SER A 49 20.32 1.06 -10.98
N CYS A 50 19.49 2.06 -11.17
CA CYS A 50 19.34 3.13 -10.19
C CYS A 50 18.28 2.81 -9.13
N SER A 51 17.84 1.57 -9.07
CA SER A 51 16.94 1.07 -8.01
C SER A 51 15.53 1.61 -8.10
N HIS A 52 15.04 1.85 -9.30
CA HIS A 52 13.65 2.21 -9.51
C HIS A 52 12.92 1.06 -10.17
N THR A 53 11.66 0.90 -9.84
CA THR A 53 10.86 -0.22 -10.32
C THR A 53 9.76 0.27 -11.25
N PHE A 54 9.55 -0.44 -12.32
CA PHE A 54 8.49 -0.15 -13.28
C PHE A 54 7.98 -1.45 -13.88
N CYS A 55 6.83 -1.39 -14.52
CA CYS A 55 6.39 -2.54 -15.30
C CYS A 55 7.42 -2.84 -16.38
N SER A 56 7.57 -4.13 -16.71
CA SER A 56 8.55 -4.53 -17.70
C SER A 56 8.38 -3.78 -19.04
N LEU A 57 7.15 -3.76 -19.53
CA LEU A 57 6.90 -3.08 -20.81
C LEU A 57 7.14 -1.58 -20.70
N CYS A 58 6.77 -0.99 -19.59
CA CYS A 58 6.90 0.44 -19.43
C CYS A 58 8.35 0.89 -19.46
N ILE A 59 9.20 0.20 -18.69
CA ILE A 59 10.60 0.62 -18.63
C ILE A 59 11.32 0.31 -19.94
N ARG A 60 10.97 -0.81 -20.59
CA ARG A 60 11.62 -1.12 -21.85
C ARG A 60 11.29 -0.08 -22.91
N ARG A 61 10.07 0.39 -22.94
CA ARG A 61 9.70 1.45 -23.86
C ARG A 61 10.46 2.73 -23.58
N CYS A 62 10.57 3.08 -22.31
CA CYS A 62 11.28 4.30 -21.96
C CYS A 62 12.74 4.22 -22.31
N LEU A 63 13.38 3.06 -22.06
CA LEU A 63 14.78 2.90 -22.38
C LEU A 63 15.02 2.87 -23.89
N ASN A 64 14.09 2.30 -24.63
CA ASN A 64 14.22 2.32 -26.08
C ASN A 64 14.04 3.71 -26.66
N ASN A 65 13.29 4.54 -25.95
CA ASN A 65 13.00 5.87 -26.44
C ASN A 65 14.15 6.84 -26.19
N ASP A 66 14.59 6.96 -24.94
CA ASP A 66 15.66 7.89 -24.65
C ASP A 66 16.75 7.31 -23.75
N GLY A 67 16.68 6.02 -23.45
CA GLY A 67 17.74 5.36 -22.70
C GLY A 67 17.91 5.81 -21.28
N LYS A 68 16.88 6.40 -20.71
CA LYS A 68 17.00 6.95 -19.36
C LYS A 68 15.85 6.49 -18.48
N CYS A 69 16.14 6.37 -17.19
CA CYS A 69 15.14 6.03 -16.21
C CYS A 69 14.12 7.17 -16.12
N PRO A 70 12.83 6.88 -16.24
CA PRO A 70 11.84 7.96 -16.17
C PRO A 70 11.75 8.63 -14.80
N ALA A 71 12.22 7.96 -13.75
CA ALA A 71 12.12 8.55 -12.42
C ALA A 71 13.26 9.50 -12.11
N CYS A 72 14.49 9.14 -12.50
CA CYS A 72 15.66 9.95 -12.13
C CYS A 72 16.50 10.36 -13.32
N ARG A 73 16.14 9.95 -14.51
CA ARG A 73 16.83 10.33 -15.74
C ARG A 73 18.25 9.79 -15.84
N THR A 74 18.59 8.82 -15.03
CA THR A 74 19.87 8.16 -15.12
C THR A 74 19.87 7.20 -16.30
N GLN A 75 20.95 7.17 -17.05
CA GLN A 75 21.07 6.26 -18.18
C GLN A 75 21.03 4.82 -17.70
N ASP A 76 20.37 3.97 -18.45
CA ASP A 76 20.32 2.56 -18.13
C ASP A 76 20.10 1.77 -19.40
N GLN A 77 20.22 0.48 -19.30
CA GLN A 77 20.09 -0.41 -20.43
C GLN A 77 19.15 -1.54 -20.11
N GLU A 78 18.47 -1.99 -21.16
CA GLU A 78 17.49 -3.05 -20.98
C GLU A 78 18.12 -4.31 -20.39
N LEU A 79 19.34 -4.60 -20.77
CA LEU A 79 20.01 -5.80 -20.28
C LEU A 79 20.35 -5.75 -18.80
N LYS A 80 20.32 -4.57 -18.22
CA LYS A 80 20.63 -4.43 -16.81
C LYS A 80 19.40 -4.49 -15.93
N LEU A 81 18.22 -4.59 -16.52
CA LEU A 81 17.00 -4.70 -15.75
C LEU A 81 16.95 -6.04 -15.05
N ARG A 82 16.46 -6.03 -13.83
CA ARG A 82 16.31 -7.26 -13.07
C ARG A 82 14.89 -7.36 -12.56
N PHE A 83 14.40 -8.58 -12.51
CA PHE A 83 13.03 -8.82 -12.04
C PHE A 83 12.94 -8.57 -10.54
N ASN A 84 11.93 -7.81 -10.16
CA ASN A 84 11.68 -7.51 -8.74
C ASN A 84 10.62 -8.47 -8.22
N GLY A 85 11.06 -9.66 -7.82
CA GLY A 85 10.11 -10.68 -7.37
C GLY A 85 9.38 -10.32 -6.11
N ALA A 86 10.06 -9.62 -5.20
CA ALA A 86 9.40 -9.21 -3.97
C ALA A 86 8.25 -8.25 -4.25
N MET A 87 8.45 -7.32 -5.18
CA MET A 87 7.39 -6.40 -5.54
C MET A 87 6.25 -7.14 -6.22
N GLN A 88 6.57 -8.12 -7.04
CA GLN A 88 5.53 -8.91 -7.69
C GLN A 88 4.66 -9.62 -6.66
N ASP A 89 5.28 -10.24 -5.68
CA ASP A 89 4.52 -10.93 -4.65
C ASP A 89 3.67 -9.97 -3.86
N LEU A 90 4.23 -8.82 -3.55
CA LEU A 90 3.51 -7.83 -2.75
C LEU A 90 2.30 -7.29 -3.51
N VAL A 91 2.48 -7.00 -4.80
CA VAL A 91 1.37 -6.51 -5.61
C VAL A 91 0.27 -7.57 -5.70
N GLU A 92 0.65 -8.82 -5.91
CA GLU A 92 -0.35 -9.87 -5.99
C GLU A 92 -1.13 -10.00 -4.70
N ALA A 93 -0.44 -9.96 -3.57
CA ALA A 93 -1.12 -10.09 -2.28
C ALA A 93 -2.02 -8.90 -2.03
N PHE A 94 -1.53 -7.71 -2.32
CA PHE A 94 -2.32 -6.51 -2.07
C PHE A 94 -3.54 -6.44 -2.97
N THR A 95 -3.38 -6.75 -4.25
CA THR A 95 -4.52 -6.67 -5.16
C THR A 95 -5.58 -7.70 -4.84
N LYS A 96 -5.19 -8.84 -4.28
CA LYS A 96 -6.16 -9.82 -3.85
C LYS A 96 -6.93 -9.34 -2.63
N ALA A 97 -6.27 -8.68 -1.70
CA ALA A 97 -6.90 -8.21 -0.49
C ALA A 97 -7.66 -6.90 -0.68
N ARG A 98 -7.28 -6.13 -1.69
CA ARG A 98 -7.79 -4.78 -1.86
C ARG A 98 -9.31 -4.68 -1.89
N PRO A 99 -10.01 -5.43 -2.73
CA PRO A 99 -11.46 -5.24 -2.78
C PRO A 99 -12.14 -5.58 -1.46
N GLU A 100 -11.65 -6.59 -0.79
CA GLU A 100 -12.24 -6.97 0.48
C GLU A 100 -11.99 -5.93 1.56
N VAL A 101 -10.76 -5.46 1.65
CA VAL A 101 -10.42 -4.46 2.65
C VAL A 101 -11.12 -3.14 2.35
N LEU A 102 -11.19 -2.77 1.09
CA LEU A 102 -11.83 -1.53 0.71
C LEU A 102 -13.32 -1.56 1.03
N GLU A 103 -13.95 -2.70 0.79
CA GLU A 103 -15.36 -2.85 1.12
C GLU A 103 -15.58 -2.72 2.61
N LEU A 104 -14.73 -3.36 3.40
CA LEU A 104 -14.83 -3.24 4.84
C LEU A 104 -14.61 -1.81 5.31
N ALA A 105 -13.67 -1.13 4.69
CA ALA A 105 -13.36 0.24 5.08
C ALA A 105 -14.50 1.19 4.74
N ARG A 106 -15.23 0.90 3.69
CA ARG A 106 -16.32 1.75 3.26
C ARG A 106 -17.61 1.52 4.03
N ARG A 107 -17.69 0.45 4.78
CA ARG A 107 -18.89 0.19 5.53
C ARG A 107 -19.10 1.25 6.59
N PRO A 108 -20.32 1.71 6.77
CA PRO A 108 -20.56 2.68 7.84
C PRO A 108 -20.35 2.04 9.20
N ALA A 109 -19.87 2.83 10.14
CA ALA A 109 -19.69 2.36 11.50
C ALA A 109 -21.06 2.12 12.10
N GLU A 110 -21.39 0.86 12.28
CA GLU A 110 -22.73 0.52 12.73
C GLU A 110 -22.85 0.41 14.22
N VAL A 111 -21.78 0.11 14.88
CA VAL A 111 -21.87 -0.22 16.29
C VAL A 111 -21.09 0.78 17.10
N PRO A 112 -21.62 1.96 17.28
CA PRO A 112 -20.98 2.92 18.17
C PRO A 112 -20.99 2.39 19.57
N GLY A 113 -19.91 2.54 20.28
CA GLY A 113 -19.84 2.02 21.62
C GLY A 113 -19.64 0.53 21.68
N SER A 114 -18.96 -0.01 20.70
CA SER A 114 -18.70 -1.44 20.70
C SER A 114 -17.87 -1.81 21.93
N PRO A 115 -17.98 -3.07 22.35
CA PRO A 115 -17.26 -3.50 23.56
C PRO A 115 -15.74 -3.34 23.42
N SER A 116 -15.22 -3.49 22.23
CA SER A 116 -13.78 -3.35 22.07
C SER A 116 -13.30 -1.94 22.41
N SER A 117 -14.09 -0.93 22.08
CA SER A 117 -13.74 0.42 22.45
C SER A 117 -13.57 0.57 23.95
N LYS A 118 -14.53 0.03 24.67
CA LYS A 118 -14.50 0.14 26.12
C LYS A 118 -13.29 -0.55 26.71
N ARG A 119 -12.97 -1.70 26.18
CA ARG A 119 -11.80 -2.41 26.68
C ARG A 119 -10.52 -1.60 26.48
N ASP A 120 -10.42 -0.98 25.36
CA ASP A 120 -9.22 -0.19 25.11
C ASP A 120 -9.09 0.92 26.12
N ARG A 121 -10.18 1.57 26.45
CA ARG A 121 -10.12 2.63 27.44
C ARG A 121 -9.65 2.11 28.79
N GLU A 122 -10.20 1.00 29.20
CA GLU A 122 -9.84 0.46 30.49
C GLU A 122 -8.37 0.13 30.57
N GLN A 123 -7.86 -0.43 29.51
CA GLN A 123 -6.45 -0.77 29.51
C GLN A 123 -5.58 0.46 29.58
N ALA A 124 -5.96 1.50 28.88
CA ALA A 124 -5.17 2.72 28.91
C ALA A 124 -5.14 3.30 30.32
N GLU A 125 -6.25 3.28 31.02
CA GLU A 125 -6.29 3.81 32.35
C GLU A 125 -5.40 3.03 33.28
N LEU A 126 -5.43 1.71 33.16
CA LEU A 126 -4.59 0.89 34.04
C LEU A 126 -3.12 1.18 33.81
N GLU A 127 -2.73 1.34 32.56
CA GLU A 127 -1.33 1.64 32.28
C GLU A 127 -0.90 2.97 32.88
N ASP A 128 -1.77 3.95 32.81
CA ASP A 128 -1.45 5.24 33.35
C ASP A 128 -1.23 5.15 34.85
N GLU A 129 -2.06 4.41 35.55
CA GLU A 129 -1.91 4.27 36.96
C GLU A 129 -0.58 3.63 37.34
N ASP A 130 -0.17 2.65 36.56
CA ASP A 130 1.09 1.98 36.84
C ASP A 130 2.27 2.91 36.74
N ALA A 131 2.34 3.67 35.68
CA ALA A 131 3.50 4.52 35.43
C ALA A 131 3.82 5.46 36.56
N PRO A 132 2.85 6.21 37.12
CA PRO A 132 3.16 7.12 38.22
C PRO A 132 3.71 6.43 39.45
N ARG A 133 3.17 5.27 39.76
CA ARG A 133 3.64 4.58 40.96
C ARG A 133 5.08 4.14 40.81
N LYS A 134 5.45 3.65 39.66
CA LYS A 134 6.83 3.23 39.44
C LYS A 134 7.79 4.40 39.61
N ARG A 135 7.45 5.53 39.02
CA ARG A 135 8.33 6.68 39.13
C ARG A 135 8.47 7.14 40.58
N THR A 136 7.38 7.07 41.32
CA THR A 136 7.43 7.48 42.69
C THR A 136 8.39 6.63 43.50
N ARG A 137 8.35 5.33 43.28
CA ARG A 137 9.26 4.48 44.03
C ARG A 137 10.70 4.72 43.66
N SER A 138 10.95 4.92 42.41
CA SER A 138 12.31 5.22 41.99
C SER A 138 12.82 6.48 42.66
N ALA A 139 12.00 7.49 42.71
CA ALA A 139 12.41 8.73 43.37
C ALA A 139 12.66 8.52 44.82
N GLY A 140 11.91 7.64 45.44
CA GLY A 140 12.09 7.41 46.87
C GLY A 140 13.42 6.82 47.22
N THR A 141 13.96 6.02 46.37
CA THR A 141 15.28 5.48 46.68
C THR A 141 16.36 6.49 46.43
#